data_10d7dc33de57565086ce8525e3ea22e6
#
_entry.id   10d7dc33de57565086ce8525e3ea22e6
#
_cell.length_a   1.000
_cell.length_b   1.000
_cell.length_c   1.000
_cell.angle_alpha   90.00
_cell.angle_beta   90.00
_cell.angle_gamma   90.00
#
_symmetry.space_group_name_H-M   'P 1'
#
loop_
_entity.id
_entity.type
_entity.pdbx_description
1 polymer ?
#
loop_
_entity_poly.entity_id
_entity_poly.type
_entity_poly.pdbx_seq_one_letter_code
_entity_poly.pdbx_strand_id
1 'polypeptide(L)'
;MSSDLITLLEQEAAAERDRILTEARQQAEEIRTAAQAEARRVVEAQREQQETALRAARVRAQSTAQLQAQALVLEQKDQAIVEVFRRAEQALSNVVGDRARYASLLERLIAEGIQGFPGHVVIETHPDDADLARSATKRQRVDAEVRSADGVRGGVRLISADGRYVVLNTLPSRLARARPTLVSEVAKVLWG
;
A
#
# COMPACT_ATOMS: atom_id res chain seq x y z
N MET A 1 -100.75 -20.77 -31.65
CA MET A 1 -100.10 -19.45 -31.87
C MET A 1 -99.33 -18.90 -30.61
N SER A 2 -99.86 -18.95 -29.39
CA SER A 2 -99.09 -18.50 -28.20
C SER A 2 -97.92 -19.45 -27.80
N SER A 3 -98.08 -20.76 -28.02
CA SER A 3 -97.08 -21.75 -27.69
C SER A 3 -95.77 -21.62 -28.54
N ASP A 4 -95.98 -21.32 -29.87
CA ASP A 4 -94.86 -21.20 -30.81
C ASP A 4 -94.01 -19.98 -30.55
N LEU A 5 -94.59 -18.88 -30.05
CA LEU A 5 -93.87 -17.64 -29.67
C LEU A 5 -93.06 -17.87 -28.43
N ILE A 6 -93.57 -18.60 -27.43
CA ILE A 6 -92.82 -18.91 -26.20
C ILE A 6 -91.65 -19.82 -26.53
N THR A 7 -91.83 -20.84 -27.35
CA THR A 7 -90.69 -21.70 -27.76
C THR A 7 -89.60 -20.94 -28.54
N LEU A 8 -89.99 -20.00 -29.40
CA LEU A 8 -89.02 -19.15 -30.10
C LEU A 8 -88.22 -18.25 -29.15
N LEU A 9 -88.88 -17.62 -28.17
CA LEU A 9 -88.23 -16.79 -27.15
C LEU A 9 -87.28 -17.61 -26.26
N GLU A 10 -87.66 -18.84 -25.90
CA GLU A 10 -86.82 -19.75 -25.15
C GLU A 10 -85.52 -20.14 -25.94
N GLN A 11 -85.70 -20.40 -27.25
CA GLN A 11 -84.59 -20.68 -28.16
C GLN A 11 -83.66 -19.48 -28.34
N GLU A 12 -84.16 -18.28 -28.51
CA GLU A 12 -83.36 -17.04 -28.59
C GLU A 12 -82.65 -16.76 -27.28
N ALA A 13 -83.35 -16.93 -26.14
CA ALA A 13 -82.71 -16.76 -24.84
C ALA A 13 -81.56 -17.79 -24.55
N ALA A 14 -81.79 -19.03 -25.00
CA ALA A 14 -80.74 -20.07 -24.89
C ALA A 14 -79.52 -19.76 -25.78
N ALA A 15 -79.76 -19.32 -27.04
CA ALA A 15 -78.71 -18.93 -27.96
C ALA A 15 -77.91 -17.71 -27.47
N GLU A 16 -78.60 -16.71 -26.94
CA GLU A 16 -77.95 -15.53 -26.35
C GLU A 16 -77.13 -15.89 -25.10
N ARG A 17 -77.67 -16.73 -24.22
CA ARG A 17 -76.90 -17.23 -23.04
C ARG A 17 -75.65 -17.98 -23.51
N ASP A 18 -75.72 -18.88 -24.47
CA ASP A 18 -74.60 -19.65 -24.98
C ASP A 18 -73.56 -18.76 -25.66
N ARG A 19 -73.98 -17.69 -26.35
CA ARG A 19 -73.11 -16.65 -26.89
C ARG A 19 -72.33 -15.93 -25.78
N ILE A 20 -73.01 -15.42 -24.75
CA ILE A 20 -72.44 -14.72 -23.61
C ILE A 20 -71.46 -15.63 -22.92
N LEU A 21 -71.81 -16.89 -22.67
CA LEU A 21 -70.89 -17.84 -21.99
C LEU A 21 -69.64 -18.13 -22.85
N THR A 22 -69.77 -18.19 -24.17
CA THR A 22 -68.67 -18.42 -25.08
C THR A 22 -67.72 -17.21 -25.10
N GLU A 23 -68.27 -16.01 -25.22
CA GLU A 23 -67.47 -14.75 -25.11
C GLU A 23 -66.77 -14.61 -23.76
N ALA A 24 -67.44 -14.87 -22.63
CA ALA A 24 -66.87 -14.85 -21.30
C ALA A 24 -65.70 -15.85 -21.13
N ARG A 25 -65.85 -17.07 -21.67
CA ARG A 25 -64.79 -18.08 -21.67
C ARG A 25 -63.59 -17.65 -22.50
N GLN A 26 -63.83 -17.09 -23.69
CA GLN A 26 -62.73 -16.55 -24.52
C GLN A 26 -61.98 -15.42 -23.81
N GLN A 27 -62.69 -14.45 -23.24
CA GLN A 27 -62.08 -13.37 -22.47
C GLN A 27 -61.30 -13.89 -21.26
N ALA A 28 -61.83 -14.85 -20.53
CA ALA A 28 -61.14 -15.45 -19.39
C ALA A 28 -59.85 -16.17 -19.81
N GLU A 29 -59.85 -16.86 -20.96
CA GLU A 29 -58.62 -17.52 -21.46
C GLU A 29 -57.59 -16.53 -21.99
N GLU A 30 -58.02 -15.44 -22.65
CA GLU A 30 -57.12 -14.34 -23.06
C GLU A 30 -56.43 -13.69 -21.84
N ILE A 31 -57.21 -13.35 -20.81
CA ILE A 31 -56.69 -12.79 -19.56
C ILE A 31 -55.69 -13.75 -18.92
N ARG A 32 -56.02 -15.04 -18.83
CA ARG A 32 -55.15 -16.07 -18.27
C ARG A 32 -53.84 -16.20 -19.04
N THR A 33 -53.93 -16.23 -20.37
CA THR A 33 -52.75 -16.34 -21.25
C THR A 33 -51.86 -15.12 -21.14
N ALA A 34 -52.47 -13.92 -21.15
CA ALA A 34 -51.73 -12.67 -20.96
C ALA A 34 -51.03 -12.62 -19.59
N ALA A 35 -51.72 -12.98 -18.51
CA ALA A 35 -51.15 -13.01 -17.16
C ALA A 35 -49.99 -14.03 -17.03
N GLN A 36 -50.13 -15.22 -17.67
CA GLN A 36 -49.05 -16.21 -17.70
C GLN A 36 -47.82 -15.71 -18.48
N ALA A 37 -48.04 -15.05 -19.63
CA ALA A 37 -46.98 -14.48 -20.42
C ALA A 37 -46.21 -13.39 -19.63
N GLU A 38 -46.94 -12.52 -18.97
CA GLU A 38 -46.34 -11.48 -18.14
C GLU A 38 -45.57 -12.06 -16.94
N ALA A 39 -46.15 -13.03 -16.27
CA ALA A 39 -45.44 -13.71 -15.16
C ALA A 39 -44.11 -14.34 -15.60
N ARG A 40 -44.09 -14.98 -16.79
CA ARG A 40 -42.86 -15.54 -17.37
C ARG A 40 -41.84 -14.45 -17.67
N ARG A 41 -42.25 -13.33 -18.27
CA ARG A 41 -41.38 -12.19 -18.54
C ARG A 41 -40.72 -11.64 -17.25
N VAL A 42 -41.50 -11.45 -16.20
CA VAL A 42 -41.01 -10.95 -14.93
C VAL A 42 -39.98 -11.92 -14.31
N VAL A 43 -40.28 -13.22 -14.35
CA VAL A 43 -39.33 -14.24 -13.81
C VAL A 43 -38.04 -14.27 -14.65
N GLU A 44 -38.13 -14.19 -15.96
CA GLU A 44 -36.95 -14.19 -16.83
C GLU A 44 -36.08 -12.94 -16.64
N ALA A 45 -36.70 -11.75 -16.64
CA ALA A 45 -35.99 -10.51 -16.33
C ALA A 45 -35.31 -10.53 -14.98
N GLN A 46 -35.98 -11.06 -13.95
CA GLN A 46 -35.38 -11.19 -12.61
C GLN A 46 -34.19 -12.16 -12.57
N ARG A 47 -34.26 -13.25 -13.31
CA ARG A 47 -33.14 -14.20 -13.45
C ARG A 47 -31.93 -13.55 -14.11
N GLU A 48 -32.12 -12.88 -15.24
CA GLU A 48 -31.05 -12.17 -15.95
C GLU A 48 -30.40 -11.11 -15.07
N GLN A 49 -31.21 -10.35 -14.34
CA GLN A 49 -30.70 -9.36 -13.39
C GLN A 49 -29.86 -9.99 -12.25
N GLN A 50 -30.36 -11.11 -11.69
CA GLN A 50 -29.61 -11.83 -10.64
C GLN A 50 -28.33 -12.43 -11.19
N GLU A 51 -28.32 -13.04 -12.36
CA GLU A 51 -27.11 -13.58 -12.98
C GLU A 51 -26.06 -12.49 -13.23
N THR A 52 -26.50 -11.34 -13.75
CA THR A 52 -25.62 -10.19 -14.00
C THR A 52 -25.03 -9.67 -12.68
N ALA A 53 -25.85 -9.54 -11.65
CA ALA A 53 -25.40 -9.13 -10.32
C ALA A 53 -24.40 -10.12 -9.70
N LEU A 54 -24.66 -11.43 -9.83
CA LEU A 54 -23.76 -12.48 -9.37
C LEU A 54 -22.42 -12.48 -10.11
N ARG A 55 -22.43 -12.32 -11.44
CA ARG A 55 -21.19 -12.19 -12.24
C ARG A 55 -20.39 -10.98 -11.79
N ALA A 56 -21.01 -9.82 -11.65
CA ALA A 56 -20.37 -8.60 -11.18
C ALA A 56 -19.81 -8.75 -9.73
N ALA A 57 -20.55 -9.42 -8.85
CA ALA A 57 -20.10 -9.69 -7.49
C ALA A 57 -18.88 -10.62 -7.45
N ARG A 58 -18.87 -11.69 -8.28
CA ARG A 58 -17.70 -12.59 -8.40
C ARG A 58 -16.47 -11.88 -8.89
N VAL A 59 -16.59 -11.07 -9.96
CA VAL A 59 -15.45 -10.30 -10.50
C VAL A 59 -14.89 -9.33 -9.43
N ARG A 60 -15.77 -8.61 -8.73
CA ARG A 60 -15.35 -7.72 -7.64
C ARG A 60 -14.65 -8.46 -6.52
N ALA A 61 -15.21 -9.57 -6.05
CA ALA A 61 -14.62 -10.38 -5.00
C ALA A 61 -13.24 -10.92 -5.41
N GLN A 62 -13.10 -11.42 -6.63
CA GLN A 62 -11.83 -11.91 -7.16
C GLN A 62 -10.78 -10.80 -7.25
N SER A 63 -11.14 -9.63 -7.81
CA SER A 63 -10.23 -8.48 -7.91
C SER A 63 -9.80 -7.99 -6.52
N THR A 64 -10.73 -7.91 -5.57
CA THR A 64 -10.40 -7.52 -4.18
C THR A 64 -9.44 -8.52 -3.54
N ALA A 65 -9.69 -9.81 -3.69
CA ALA A 65 -8.81 -10.85 -3.15
C ALA A 65 -7.41 -10.81 -3.78
N GLN A 66 -7.31 -10.56 -5.08
CA GLN A 66 -6.02 -10.39 -5.75
C GLN A 66 -5.24 -9.17 -5.24
N LEU A 67 -5.93 -8.03 -5.10
CA LEU A 67 -5.30 -6.81 -4.56
C LEU A 67 -4.82 -7.02 -3.11
N GLN A 68 -5.61 -7.68 -2.29
CA GLN A 68 -5.22 -7.99 -0.90
C GLN A 68 -4.01 -8.93 -0.86
N ALA A 69 -3.97 -9.96 -1.71
CA ALA A 69 -2.83 -10.86 -1.79
C ALA A 69 -1.56 -10.12 -2.23
N GLN A 70 -1.65 -9.24 -3.24
CA GLN A 70 -0.53 -8.42 -3.68
C GLN A 70 -0.05 -7.45 -2.58
N ALA A 71 -0.96 -6.84 -1.85
CA ALA A 71 -0.64 -5.94 -0.74
C ALA A 71 0.15 -6.68 0.36
N LEU A 72 -0.28 -7.89 0.73
CA LEU A 72 0.44 -8.72 1.70
C LEU A 72 1.85 -9.09 1.23
N VAL A 73 2.01 -9.43 -0.06
CA VAL A 73 3.35 -9.72 -0.62
C VAL A 73 4.24 -8.49 -0.58
N LEU A 74 3.72 -7.31 -0.94
CA LEU A 74 4.48 -6.06 -0.89
C LEU A 74 4.86 -5.69 0.54
N GLU A 75 3.96 -5.86 1.49
CA GLU A 75 4.24 -5.63 2.92
C GLU A 75 5.38 -6.53 3.41
N GLN A 76 5.36 -7.83 3.08
CA GLN A 76 6.42 -8.75 3.46
C GLN A 76 7.77 -8.39 2.80
N LYS A 77 7.75 -7.93 1.56
CA LYS A 77 8.95 -7.42 0.90
C LYS A 77 9.50 -6.17 1.59
N ASP A 78 8.64 -5.22 1.95
CA ASP A 78 9.06 -4.03 2.67
C ASP A 78 9.68 -4.38 4.04
N GLN A 79 9.03 -5.26 4.80
CA GLN A 79 9.55 -5.75 6.08
C GLN A 79 10.92 -6.42 5.93
N ALA A 80 11.14 -7.20 4.89
CA ALA A 80 12.43 -7.82 4.62
C ALA A 80 13.53 -6.77 4.33
N ILE A 81 13.22 -5.73 3.56
CA ILE A 81 14.15 -4.61 3.31
C ILE A 81 14.47 -3.87 4.61
N VAL A 82 13.47 -3.57 5.43
CA VAL A 82 13.65 -2.91 6.74
C VAL A 82 14.59 -3.74 7.62
N GLU A 83 14.40 -5.05 7.66
CA GLU A 83 15.24 -5.95 8.45
C GLU A 83 16.70 -5.98 7.96
N VAL A 84 16.95 -5.92 6.64
CA VAL A 84 18.32 -5.81 6.09
C VAL A 84 18.98 -4.52 6.59
N PHE A 85 18.30 -3.39 6.56
CA PHE A 85 18.85 -2.12 7.04
C PHE A 85 19.07 -2.12 8.57
N ARG A 86 18.16 -2.72 9.33
CA ARG A 86 18.34 -2.91 10.78
C ARG A 86 19.59 -3.73 11.10
N ARG A 87 19.85 -4.81 10.34
CA ARG A 87 21.08 -5.60 10.49
C ARG A 87 22.32 -4.81 10.10
N ALA A 88 22.23 -3.98 9.07
CA ALA A 88 23.32 -3.09 8.68
C ALA A 88 23.63 -2.07 9.78
N GLU A 89 22.63 -1.45 10.41
CA GLU A 89 22.79 -0.56 11.56
C GLU A 89 23.48 -1.27 12.75
N GLN A 90 23.06 -2.49 13.02
CA GLN A 90 23.68 -3.31 14.07
C GLN A 90 25.14 -3.62 13.75
N ALA A 91 25.44 -3.98 12.50
CA ALA A 91 26.82 -4.23 12.06
C ALA A 91 27.69 -2.98 12.18
N LEU A 92 27.17 -1.81 11.82
CA LEU A 92 27.87 -0.52 12.01
C LEU A 92 28.11 -0.22 13.51
N SER A 93 27.14 -0.51 14.37
CA SER A 93 27.31 -0.36 15.83
C SER A 93 28.39 -1.28 16.36
N ASN A 94 28.50 -2.51 15.88
CA ASN A 94 29.57 -3.44 16.25
C ASN A 94 30.95 -2.92 15.82
N VAL A 95 31.05 -2.26 14.66
CA VAL A 95 32.31 -1.62 14.22
C VAL A 95 32.70 -0.50 15.17
N VAL A 96 31.75 0.30 15.67
CA VAL A 96 32.01 1.33 16.68
C VAL A 96 32.50 0.72 18.00
N GLY A 97 32.00 -0.45 18.38
CA GLY A 97 32.42 -1.21 19.56
C GLY A 97 33.85 -1.77 19.46
N ASP A 98 34.33 -2.08 18.26
CA ASP A 98 35.70 -2.50 18.00
C ASP A 98 36.63 -1.25 17.98
N ARG A 99 37.14 -0.88 19.14
CA ARG A 99 37.93 0.37 19.32
C ARG A 99 39.16 0.47 18.42
N ALA A 100 39.80 -0.64 18.09
CA ALA A 100 41.00 -0.65 17.26
C ALA A 100 40.66 -0.32 15.77
N ARG A 101 39.60 -0.94 15.25
CA ARG A 101 39.11 -0.68 13.91
C ARG A 101 38.46 0.70 13.79
N TYR A 102 37.69 1.07 14.82
CA TYR A 102 36.95 2.34 14.84
C TYR A 102 37.89 3.56 14.87
N ALA A 103 39.03 3.49 15.57
CA ALA A 103 40.00 4.58 15.61
C ALA A 103 40.47 5.01 14.21
N SER A 104 40.83 4.06 13.35
CA SER A 104 41.24 4.34 11.98
C SER A 104 40.07 4.84 11.10
N LEU A 105 38.86 4.37 11.34
CA LEU A 105 37.65 4.81 10.65
C LEU A 105 37.29 6.25 11.05
N LEU A 106 37.32 6.57 12.36
CA LEU A 106 37.04 7.91 12.87
C LEU A 106 38.01 8.94 12.28
N GLU A 107 39.28 8.57 12.15
CA GLU A 107 40.29 9.41 11.51
C GLU A 107 39.97 9.73 10.06
N ARG A 108 39.49 8.73 9.27
CA ARG A 108 39.02 8.96 7.91
C ARG A 108 37.77 9.84 7.87
N LEU A 109 36.81 9.60 8.76
CA LEU A 109 35.57 10.41 8.83
C LEU A 109 35.91 11.88 9.13
N ILE A 110 36.87 12.14 9.98
CA ILE A 110 37.36 13.49 10.26
C ILE A 110 38.02 14.06 9.00
N ALA A 111 39.01 13.34 8.40
CA ALA A 111 39.70 13.79 7.19
C ALA A 111 38.77 14.16 6.03
N GLU A 112 37.80 13.29 5.76
CA GLU A 112 36.80 13.56 4.71
C GLU A 112 35.90 14.75 5.07
N GLY A 113 35.43 14.82 6.31
CA GLY A 113 34.52 15.87 6.74
C GLY A 113 35.12 17.26 6.71
N ILE A 114 36.43 17.39 6.96
CA ILE A 114 37.16 18.66 6.96
C ILE A 114 37.38 19.17 5.52
N GLN A 115 37.42 18.31 4.53
CA GLN A 115 37.55 18.73 3.13
C GLN A 115 36.45 19.70 2.74
N GLY A 116 36.75 20.96 2.59
CA GLY A 116 35.79 22.01 2.24
C GLY A 116 35.43 22.97 3.38
N PHE A 117 36.00 22.79 4.58
CA PHE A 117 35.89 23.78 5.63
C PHE A 117 37.04 24.80 5.53
N PRO A 118 36.74 26.08 5.40
CA PRO A 118 37.75 27.12 5.44
C PRO A 118 38.16 27.42 6.90
N GLY A 119 39.39 27.11 7.28
CA GLY A 119 39.96 27.52 8.59
C GLY A 119 39.59 26.63 9.78
N HIS A 120 39.41 27.24 10.94
CA HIS A 120 39.14 26.55 12.19
C HIS A 120 37.81 25.81 12.22
N VAL A 121 37.78 24.56 12.72
CA VAL A 121 36.62 23.70 12.78
C VAL A 121 36.35 23.20 14.21
N VAL A 122 35.12 23.26 14.66
CA VAL A 122 34.67 22.56 15.86
C VAL A 122 34.21 21.16 15.48
N ILE A 123 34.82 20.15 16.13
CA ILE A 123 34.51 18.74 15.91
C ILE A 123 33.80 18.21 17.16
N GLU A 124 32.51 17.90 16.99
CA GLU A 124 31.74 17.27 18.05
C GLU A 124 31.69 15.76 17.82
N THR A 125 31.89 15.00 18.88
CA THR A 125 31.82 13.53 18.89
C THR A 125 31.32 13.02 20.24
N HIS A 126 30.93 11.74 20.30
CA HIS A 126 30.53 11.12 21.58
C HIS A 126 31.66 11.25 22.61
N PRO A 127 31.34 11.44 23.91
CA PRO A 127 32.34 11.54 24.94
C PRO A 127 33.40 10.44 24.93
N ASP A 128 32.97 9.18 24.70
CA ASP A 128 33.84 8.01 24.60
C ASP A 128 34.85 8.08 23.44
N ASP A 129 34.56 8.89 22.42
CA ASP A 129 35.35 9.01 21.20
C ASP A 129 36.22 10.27 21.18
N ALA A 130 36.08 11.14 22.20
CA ALA A 130 36.75 12.44 22.25
C ALA A 130 38.28 12.33 22.20
N ASP A 131 38.88 11.36 22.89
CA ASP A 131 40.34 11.16 22.90
C ASP A 131 40.85 10.62 21.55
N LEU A 132 40.07 9.75 20.90
CA LEU A 132 40.37 9.28 19.56
C LEU A 132 40.33 10.43 18.56
N ALA A 133 39.31 11.29 18.66
CA ALA A 133 39.16 12.45 17.80
C ALA A 133 40.30 13.46 17.99
N ARG A 134 40.69 13.78 19.25
CA ARG A 134 41.85 14.64 19.56
C ARG A 134 43.14 14.06 19.01
N SER A 135 43.33 12.75 19.12
CA SER A 135 44.50 12.09 18.57
C SER A 135 44.55 12.14 17.04
N ALA A 136 43.38 11.97 16.38
CA ALA A 136 43.25 12.04 14.94
C ALA A 136 43.52 13.46 14.41
N THR A 137 42.96 14.51 15.03
CA THR A 137 43.17 15.91 14.61
C THR A 137 44.64 16.32 14.76
N LYS A 138 45.32 15.89 15.83
CA LYS A 138 46.79 16.13 16.03
C LYS A 138 47.60 15.46 14.93
N ARG A 139 47.32 14.20 14.57
CA ARG A 139 48.04 13.50 13.48
C ARG A 139 47.85 14.16 12.13
N GLN A 140 46.66 14.65 11.86
CA GLN A 140 46.34 15.31 10.60
C GLN A 140 46.74 16.78 10.56
N ARG A 141 47.25 17.33 11.67
CA ARG A 141 47.63 18.75 11.81
C ARG A 141 46.48 19.71 11.47
N VAL A 142 45.28 19.36 11.89
CA VAL A 142 44.08 20.16 11.65
C VAL A 142 43.92 21.16 12.79
N ASP A 143 43.60 22.42 12.41
CA ASP A 143 43.20 23.44 13.39
C ASP A 143 41.73 23.21 13.79
N ALA A 144 41.56 22.44 14.86
CA ALA A 144 40.23 22.04 15.30
C ALA A 144 40.11 21.98 16.82
N GLU A 145 38.95 22.41 17.31
CA GLU A 145 38.52 22.19 18.71
C GLU A 145 37.63 20.93 18.77
N VAL A 146 37.96 19.99 19.65
CA VAL A 146 37.17 18.77 19.89
C VAL A 146 36.27 18.94 21.10
N ARG A 147 34.94 18.86 20.90
CA ARG A 147 33.90 18.93 21.93
C ARG A 147 33.18 17.60 22.06
N SER A 148 32.76 17.30 23.28
CA SER A 148 31.89 16.13 23.54
C SER A 148 30.44 16.49 23.34
N ALA A 149 29.68 15.60 22.63
CA ALA A 149 28.27 15.75 22.41
C ALA A 149 27.58 14.36 22.40
N ASP A 150 26.73 14.08 23.36
CA ASP A 150 26.07 12.76 23.54
C ASP A 150 25.23 12.33 22.32
N GLY A 151 24.70 13.31 21.55
CA GLY A 151 23.89 13.04 20.36
C GLY A 151 24.70 12.63 19.12
N VAL A 152 26.06 12.66 19.17
CA VAL A 152 26.90 12.32 18.01
C VAL A 152 27.56 10.98 18.23
N ARG A 153 26.98 9.90 17.69
CA ARG A 153 27.50 8.54 17.84
C ARG A 153 28.01 7.98 16.51
N GLY A 154 29.10 7.22 16.57
CA GLY A 154 29.66 6.52 15.40
C GLY A 154 30.22 7.45 14.34
N GLY A 155 30.87 8.54 14.74
CA GLY A 155 31.50 9.51 13.86
C GLY A 155 31.57 10.91 14.47
N VAL A 156 31.51 11.94 13.61
CA VAL A 156 31.69 13.34 14.01
C VAL A 156 30.64 14.27 13.39
N ARG A 157 30.36 15.36 14.08
CA ARG A 157 29.71 16.55 13.57
C ARG A 157 30.71 17.69 13.49
N LEU A 158 30.91 18.23 12.32
CA LEU A 158 31.85 19.32 12.07
C LEU A 158 31.08 20.62 11.91
N ILE A 159 31.52 21.65 12.56
CA ILE A 159 30.89 22.98 12.57
C ILE A 159 31.97 24.01 12.23
N SER A 160 31.71 24.88 11.25
CA SER A 160 32.61 26.00 10.94
C SER A 160 32.69 26.99 12.10
N ALA A 161 33.79 27.74 12.18
CA ALA A 161 34.01 28.73 13.24
C ALA A 161 32.85 29.76 13.35
N ASP A 162 32.24 30.11 12.24
CA ASP A 162 31.10 31.04 12.16
C ASP A 162 29.72 30.35 12.37
N GLY A 163 29.68 29.03 12.58
CA GLY A 163 28.50 28.23 12.79
C GLY A 163 27.58 28.06 11.55
N ARG A 164 27.99 28.57 10.38
CA ARG A 164 27.16 28.55 9.16
C ARG A 164 27.13 27.20 8.47
N TYR A 165 28.20 26.45 8.56
CA TYR A 165 28.34 25.15 7.92
C TYR A 165 28.37 24.08 9.00
N VAL A 166 27.47 23.09 8.85
CA VAL A 166 27.42 21.93 9.73
C VAL A 166 27.41 20.68 8.86
N VAL A 167 28.36 19.80 9.06
CA VAL A 167 28.45 18.50 8.38
C VAL A 167 28.36 17.38 9.41
N LEU A 168 27.32 16.56 9.29
CA LEU A 168 27.18 15.35 10.09
C LEU A 168 27.80 14.18 9.32
N ASN A 169 28.96 13.72 9.78
CA ASN A 169 29.72 12.63 9.16
C ASN A 169 29.82 11.44 10.14
N THR A 170 28.69 10.75 10.31
CA THR A 170 28.58 9.56 11.16
C THR A 170 28.17 8.35 10.32
N LEU A 171 28.48 7.14 10.79
CA LEU A 171 28.06 5.91 10.11
C LEU A 171 26.54 5.82 9.93
N PRO A 172 25.70 6.13 10.94
CA PRO A 172 24.26 6.16 10.77
C PRO A 172 23.79 7.18 9.71
N SER A 173 24.38 8.39 9.70
CA SER A 173 24.00 9.42 8.71
C SER A 173 24.39 9.03 7.29
N ARG A 174 25.50 8.31 7.12
CA ARG A 174 25.94 7.77 5.83
C ARG A 174 24.99 6.68 5.34
N LEU A 175 24.61 5.75 6.21
CA LEU A 175 23.64 4.70 5.88
C LEU A 175 22.28 5.32 5.50
N ALA A 176 21.82 6.29 6.28
CA ALA A 176 20.56 6.98 5.99
C ALA A 176 20.57 7.67 4.61
N ARG A 177 21.68 8.33 4.24
CA ARG A 177 21.84 8.96 2.92
C ARG A 177 21.95 7.95 1.78
N ALA A 178 22.58 6.80 2.00
CA ALA A 178 22.74 5.75 1.01
C ALA A 178 21.46 4.92 0.84
N ARG A 179 20.59 4.86 1.86
CA ARG A 179 19.40 4.00 1.88
C ARG A 179 18.52 4.13 0.63
N PRO A 180 18.16 5.32 0.13
CA PRO A 180 17.29 5.45 -1.06
C PRO A 180 17.87 4.75 -2.30
N THR A 181 19.18 4.82 -2.48
CA THR A 181 19.88 4.15 -3.60
C THR A 181 20.01 2.64 -3.36
N LEU A 182 20.32 2.25 -2.13
CA LEU A 182 20.55 0.85 -1.78
C LEU A 182 19.28 0.02 -1.72
N VAL A 183 18.09 0.61 -1.51
CA VAL A 183 16.82 -0.14 -1.48
C VAL A 183 16.61 -0.95 -2.75
N SER A 184 16.87 -0.37 -3.91
CA SER A 184 16.72 -1.07 -5.20
C SER A 184 17.74 -2.21 -5.37
N GLU A 185 18.97 -2.01 -4.91
CA GLU A 185 20.01 -3.06 -4.96
C GLU A 185 19.68 -4.21 -4.01
N VAL A 186 19.25 -3.89 -2.78
CA VAL A 186 18.78 -4.90 -1.82
C VAL A 186 17.61 -5.69 -2.38
N ALA A 187 16.63 -5.01 -3.01
CA ALA A 187 15.49 -5.68 -3.65
C ALA A 187 15.93 -6.63 -4.75
N LYS A 188 16.89 -6.25 -5.61
CA LYS A 188 17.45 -7.13 -6.64
C LYS A 188 18.16 -8.35 -6.03
N VAL A 189 18.90 -8.18 -4.96
CA VAL A 189 19.59 -9.30 -4.30
C VAL A 189 18.61 -10.27 -3.65
N LEU A 190 17.51 -9.79 -3.10
CA LEU A 190 16.53 -10.63 -2.41
C LEU A 190 15.56 -11.36 -3.35
N TRP A 191 15.20 -10.75 -4.49
CA TRP A 191 14.13 -11.27 -5.36
C TRP A 191 14.48 -11.36 -6.85
N GLY A 192 15.70 -11.03 -7.26
CA GLY A 192 16.21 -11.18 -8.64
C GLY A 192 15.94 -9.98 -9.48
#